data_c889c0f6784307236140bcd8cefd9971
#
_entry.id   c889c0f6784307236140bcd8cefd9971
#
_cell.length_a   1.000
_cell.length_b   1.000
_cell.length_c   1.000
_cell.angle_alpha   90.00
_cell.angle_beta   90.00
_cell.angle_gamma   90.00
#
_symmetry.space_group_name_H-M   'P 1'
#
loop_
_entity.id
_entity.type
_entity.pdbx_description
1 polymer ?
#
loop_
_entity_poly.entity_id
_entity_poly.type
_entity_poly.pdbx_seq_one_letter_code
_entity_poly.pdbx_strand_id
1 'polypeptide(L)'
;AKKNIYSIFIMSENYINIYNNLINYSRNKDLYKSLNREDNFSDRLTFFLIHFAFFLKIYKSEENRDILQKIYDFNFRQLELSIREIGYGDQSINKKMKVYLNLFHAIVSDIHFWDKLSKSEKLKKLSSYLEDFKEIDILVDYFDDFTSNLEKKTLNFFLKSVISP
;
A
#
# COMPACT_ATOMS: atom_id res chain seq x y z
N ALA A 1 -14.44 -30.25 8.62
CA ALA A 1 -13.28 -29.66 9.34
C ALA A 1 -12.02 -29.57 8.46
N LYS A 2 -11.70 -30.63 7.70
CA LYS A 2 -10.49 -30.63 6.83
C LYS A 2 -10.58 -29.63 5.65
N LYS A 3 -11.77 -29.44 5.06
CA LYS A 3 -11.96 -28.46 3.98
C LYS A 3 -11.70 -27.01 4.42
N ASN A 4 -11.97 -26.69 5.67
CA ASN A 4 -11.83 -25.32 6.18
C ASN A 4 -10.36 -24.92 6.40
N ILE A 5 -9.50 -25.86 6.80
CA ILE A 5 -8.07 -25.60 7.04
C ILE A 5 -7.35 -25.38 5.70
N TYR A 6 -7.65 -26.17 4.69
CA TYR A 6 -7.06 -26.02 3.35
C TYR A 6 -7.48 -24.70 2.69
N SER A 7 -8.76 -24.30 2.81
CA SER A 7 -9.23 -23.04 2.25
C SER A 7 -8.58 -21.83 2.95
N ILE A 8 -8.41 -21.88 4.26
CA ILE A 8 -7.74 -20.81 5.03
C ILE A 8 -6.27 -20.73 4.64
N PHE A 9 -5.58 -21.86 4.48
CA PHE A 9 -4.18 -21.91 4.07
C PHE A 9 -3.97 -21.35 2.65
N ILE A 10 -4.80 -21.75 1.69
CA ILE A 10 -4.76 -21.26 0.30
C ILE A 10 -5.06 -19.75 0.25
N MET A 11 -6.03 -19.26 1.03
CA MET A 11 -6.35 -17.83 1.12
C MET A 11 -5.19 -17.02 1.70
N SER A 12 -4.50 -17.54 2.71
CA SER A 12 -3.32 -16.95 3.33
C SER A 12 -2.17 -16.80 2.33
N GLU A 13 -1.91 -17.81 1.49
CA GLU A 13 -0.92 -17.75 0.42
C GLU A 13 -1.27 -16.70 -0.64
N ASN A 14 -2.55 -16.59 -1.01
CA ASN A 14 -3.01 -15.59 -1.98
C ASN A 14 -2.84 -14.15 -1.46
N TYR A 15 -3.06 -13.91 -0.19
CA TYR A 15 -2.88 -12.59 0.41
C TYR A 15 -1.40 -12.18 0.47
N ILE A 16 -0.49 -13.13 0.66
CA ILE A 16 0.94 -12.84 0.61
C ILE A 16 1.36 -12.34 -0.78
N ASN A 17 0.71 -12.79 -1.85
CA ASN A 17 0.97 -12.27 -3.19
C ASN A 17 0.64 -10.78 -3.31
N ILE A 18 -0.47 -10.34 -2.73
CA ILE A 18 -0.83 -8.91 -2.70
C ILE A 18 0.21 -8.12 -1.90
N TYR A 19 0.58 -8.60 -0.72
CA TYR A 19 1.61 -7.97 0.09
C TYR A 19 2.93 -7.85 -0.68
N ASN A 20 3.38 -8.90 -1.33
CA ASN A 20 4.61 -8.90 -2.11
C ASN A 20 4.54 -7.97 -3.32
N ASN A 21 3.40 -7.89 -3.99
CA ASN A 21 3.18 -6.91 -5.07
C ASN A 21 3.32 -5.47 -4.57
N LEU A 22 2.70 -5.16 -3.43
CA LEU A 22 2.79 -3.83 -2.82
C LEU A 22 4.21 -3.50 -2.36
N ILE A 23 4.92 -4.47 -1.79
CA ILE A 23 6.33 -4.32 -1.42
C ILE A 23 7.17 -4.01 -2.66
N ASN A 24 6.97 -4.73 -3.75
CA ASN A 24 7.71 -4.52 -5.00
C ASN A 24 7.47 -3.11 -5.55
N TYR A 25 6.24 -2.62 -5.55
CA TYR A 25 5.94 -1.25 -5.94
C TYR A 25 6.66 -0.22 -5.05
N SER A 26 6.64 -0.43 -3.73
CA SER A 26 7.27 0.50 -2.78
C SER A 26 8.80 0.47 -2.81
N ARG A 27 9.40 -0.58 -3.38
CA ARG A 27 10.86 -0.74 -3.55
C ARG A 27 11.35 -0.43 -4.97
N ASN A 28 10.51 0.17 -5.79
CA ASN A 28 10.88 0.53 -7.16
C ASN A 28 12.02 1.55 -7.15
N LYS A 29 13.22 1.10 -7.52
CA LYS A 29 14.43 1.91 -7.52
C LYS A 29 14.35 3.09 -8.49
N ASP A 30 13.66 2.92 -9.61
CA ASP A 30 13.48 3.99 -10.59
C ASP A 30 12.66 5.15 -10.01
N LEU A 31 11.69 4.86 -9.15
CA LEU A 31 10.92 5.87 -8.43
C LEU A 31 11.83 6.72 -7.54
N TYR A 32 12.67 6.09 -6.72
CA TYR A 32 13.60 6.81 -5.82
C TYR A 32 14.67 7.56 -6.59
N LYS A 33 15.18 6.98 -7.67
CA LYS A 33 16.16 7.63 -8.54
C LYS A 33 15.59 8.89 -9.19
N SER A 34 14.35 8.83 -9.67
CA SER A 34 13.64 9.97 -10.25
C SER A 34 13.41 11.09 -9.23
N LEU A 35 13.24 10.73 -7.95
CA LEU A 35 13.06 11.69 -6.85
C LEU A 35 14.37 12.23 -6.30
N ASN A 36 15.51 11.77 -6.81
CA ASN A 36 16.85 12.16 -6.34
C ASN A 36 16.99 12.00 -4.82
N ARG A 37 16.50 10.89 -4.29
CA ARG A 37 16.47 10.59 -2.85
C ARG A 37 16.92 9.16 -2.61
N GLU A 38 17.66 8.94 -1.52
CA GLU A 38 18.10 7.61 -1.13
C GLU A 38 16.93 6.77 -0.61
N ASP A 39 16.98 5.47 -0.92
CA ASP A 39 16.01 4.49 -0.43
C ASP A 39 16.22 4.25 1.07
N ASN A 40 15.25 4.60 1.88
CA ASN A 40 15.23 4.33 3.32
C ASN A 40 13.91 3.70 3.78
N PHE A 41 13.93 3.10 4.97
CA PHE A 41 12.79 2.35 5.51
C PHE A 41 11.54 3.23 5.68
N SER A 42 11.69 4.44 6.19
CA SER A 42 10.55 5.34 6.43
C SER A 42 9.85 5.71 5.13
N ASP A 43 10.60 6.04 4.09
CA ASP A 43 10.05 6.36 2.78
C ASP A 43 9.38 5.15 2.15
N ARG A 44 10.01 3.97 2.21
CA ARG A 44 9.41 2.73 1.71
C ARG A 44 8.09 2.42 2.38
N LEU A 45 8.01 2.64 3.69
CA LEU A 45 6.77 2.44 4.43
C LEU A 45 5.68 3.41 3.97
N THR A 46 5.99 4.68 3.84
CA THR A 46 5.04 5.69 3.36
C THR A 46 4.56 5.35 1.95
N PHE A 47 5.46 4.99 1.04
CA PHE A 47 5.09 4.54 -0.30
C PHE A 47 4.24 3.28 -0.28
N PHE A 48 4.58 2.31 0.57
CA PHE A 48 3.76 1.11 0.75
C PHE A 48 2.32 1.47 1.12
N LEU A 49 2.14 2.34 2.11
CA LEU A 49 0.82 2.75 2.58
C LEU A 49 0.03 3.50 1.50
N ILE A 50 0.69 4.36 0.72
CA ILE A 50 0.04 5.08 -0.37
C ILE A 50 -0.40 4.12 -1.48
N HIS A 51 0.47 3.20 -1.91
CA HIS A 51 0.12 2.18 -2.90
C HIS A 51 -1.05 1.33 -2.41
N PHE A 52 -1.01 0.91 -1.16
CA PHE A 52 -2.06 0.09 -0.58
C PHE A 52 -3.40 0.83 -0.51
N ALA A 53 -3.38 2.11 -0.16
CA ALA A 53 -4.58 2.94 -0.12
C ALA A 53 -5.22 3.05 -1.51
N PHE A 54 -4.44 3.30 -2.55
CA PHE A 54 -4.94 3.30 -3.93
C PHE A 54 -5.46 1.93 -4.37
N PHE A 55 -4.77 0.86 -4.00
CA PHE A 55 -5.20 -0.51 -4.29
C PHE A 55 -6.60 -0.79 -3.72
N LEU A 56 -6.82 -0.46 -2.46
CA LEU A 56 -8.13 -0.65 -1.83
C LEU A 56 -9.20 0.23 -2.48
N LYS A 57 -8.87 1.47 -2.83
CA LYS A 57 -9.79 2.37 -3.51
C LYS A 57 -10.27 1.81 -4.86
N ILE A 58 -9.34 1.34 -5.68
CA ILE A 58 -9.65 0.86 -7.03
C ILE A 58 -10.51 -0.41 -6.99
N TYR A 59 -10.25 -1.32 -6.08
CA TYR A 59 -10.97 -2.59 -6.00
C TYR A 59 -12.18 -2.57 -5.06
N LYS A 60 -12.49 -1.42 -4.46
CA LYS A 60 -13.64 -1.27 -3.56
C LYS A 60 -14.96 -1.52 -4.31
N SER A 61 -15.73 -2.50 -3.82
CA SER A 61 -17.08 -2.82 -4.28
C SER A 61 -17.80 -3.62 -3.19
N GLU A 62 -19.11 -3.73 -3.29
CA GLU A 62 -19.88 -4.59 -2.37
C GLU A 62 -19.42 -6.05 -2.44
N GLU A 63 -19.15 -6.54 -3.65
CA GLU A 63 -18.66 -7.90 -3.87
C GLU A 63 -17.30 -8.16 -3.22
N ASN A 64 -16.40 -7.16 -3.24
CA ASN A 64 -15.05 -7.29 -2.72
C ASN A 64 -14.91 -6.93 -1.24
N ARG A 65 -15.96 -6.48 -0.59
CA ARG A 65 -15.91 -5.96 0.78
C ARG A 65 -15.19 -6.88 1.76
N ASP A 66 -15.59 -8.14 1.81
CA ASP A 66 -15.04 -9.10 2.78
C ASP A 66 -13.59 -9.47 2.46
N ILE A 67 -13.26 -9.68 1.18
CA ILE A 67 -11.90 -10.01 0.78
C ILE A 67 -10.95 -8.83 1.00
N LEU A 68 -11.38 -7.59 0.74
CA LEU A 68 -10.57 -6.41 0.98
C LEU A 68 -10.29 -6.19 2.47
N GLN A 69 -11.25 -6.50 3.35
CA GLN A 69 -11.03 -6.46 4.78
C GLN A 69 -9.96 -7.47 5.22
N LYS A 70 -10.01 -8.68 4.69
CA LYS A 70 -9.00 -9.71 4.97
C LYS A 70 -7.62 -9.33 4.45
N ILE A 71 -7.55 -8.72 3.26
CA ILE A 71 -6.31 -8.19 2.70
C ILE A 71 -5.73 -7.08 3.59
N TYR A 72 -6.58 -6.18 4.07
CA TYR A 72 -6.21 -5.13 5.02
C TYR A 72 -5.60 -5.72 6.29
N ASP A 73 -6.30 -6.65 6.93
CA ASP A 73 -5.84 -7.29 8.17
C ASP A 73 -4.51 -8.02 7.96
N PHE A 74 -4.38 -8.73 6.86
CA PHE A 74 -3.17 -9.48 6.52
C PHE A 74 -1.97 -8.53 6.32
N ASN A 75 -2.14 -7.45 5.57
CA ASN A 75 -1.05 -6.52 5.28
C ASN A 75 -0.55 -5.80 6.54
N PHE A 76 -1.45 -5.37 7.41
CA PHE A 76 -1.05 -4.74 8.67
C PHE A 76 -0.40 -5.71 9.64
N ARG A 77 -0.81 -6.98 9.63
CA ARG A 77 -0.11 -8.03 10.37
C ARG A 77 1.31 -8.25 9.85
N GLN A 78 1.51 -8.28 8.54
CA GLN A 78 2.85 -8.38 7.93
C GLN A 78 3.72 -7.18 8.28
N LEU A 79 3.15 -5.99 8.29
CA LEU A 79 3.84 -4.77 8.71
C LEU A 79 4.29 -4.87 10.16
N GLU A 80 3.42 -5.30 11.07
CA GLU A 80 3.76 -5.52 12.48
C GLU A 80 4.91 -6.50 12.63
N LEU A 81 4.86 -7.64 11.92
CA LEU A 81 5.92 -8.64 11.95
C LEU A 81 7.26 -8.06 11.44
N SER A 82 7.23 -7.25 10.39
CA SER A 82 8.43 -6.58 9.87
C SER A 82 9.05 -5.62 10.89
N ILE A 83 8.23 -4.88 11.61
CA ILE A 83 8.69 -3.98 12.67
C ILE A 83 9.30 -4.76 13.83
N ARG A 84 8.72 -5.91 14.20
CA ARG A 84 9.26 -6.80 15.23
C ARG A 84 10.64 -7.33 14.83
N GLU A 85 10.83 -7.70 13.58
CA GLU A 85 12.12 -8.18 13.07
C GLU A 85 13.24 -7.15 13.19
N ILE A 86 12.92 -5.86 13.16
CA ILE A 86 13.88 -4.77 13.36
C ILE A 86 14.35 -4.71 14.83
N GLY A 87 13.61 -5.32 15.78
CA GLY A 87 14.03 -5.47 17.16
C GLY A 87 13.35 -4.52 18.16
N TYR A 88 12.24 -3.91 17.80
CA TYR A 88 11.47 -3.08 18.73
C TYR A 88 10.73 -3.93 19.77
N GLY A 89 10.66 -3.46 21.02
CA GLY A 89 9.86 -4.08 22.08
C GLY A 89 8.35 -3.85 21.90
N ASP A 90 7.52 -4.67 22.55
CA ASP A 90 6.06 -4.69 22.37
C ASP A 90 5.38 -3.32 22.52
N GLN A 91 5.77 -2.53 23.52
CA GLN A 91 5.19 -1.19 23.73
C GLN A 91 5.51 -0.25 22.56
N SER A 92 6.75 -0.28 22.06
CA SER A 92 7.18 0.53 20.92
C SER A 92 6.48 0.11 19.65
N ILE A 93 6.25 -1.19 19.44
CA ILE A 93 5.54 -1.73 18.28
C ILE A 93 4.08 -1.26 18.28
N ASN A 94 3.38 -1.37 19.40
CA ASN A 94 1.98 -0.94 19.51
C ASN A 94 1.83 0.56 19.22
N LYS A 95 2.76 1.37 19.72
CA LYS A 95 2.77 2.81 19.48
C LYS A 95 3.02 3.13 18.00
N LYS A 96 3.99 2.45 17.37
CA LYS A 96 4.29 2.61 15.94
C LYS A 96 3.14 2.16 15.07
N MET A 97 2.52 1.03 15.36
CA MET A 97 1.37 0.52 14.61
C MET A 97 0.21 1.50 14.66
N LYS A 98 -0.05 2.11 15.82
CA LYS A 98 -1.09 3.14 15.95
C LYS A 98 -0.81 4.35 15.06
N VAL A 99 0.43 4.81 15.00
CA VAL A 99 0.85 5.92 14.13
C VAL A 99 0.65 5.55 12.66
N TYR A 100 1.07 4.35 12.25
CA TYR A 100 0.95 3.90 10.86
C TYR A 100 -0.50 3.67 10.44
N LEU A 101 -1.34 3.14 11.32
CA LEU A 101 -2.77 2.98 11.07
C LEU A 101 -3.45 4.36 10.90
N ASN A 102 -3.13 5.31 11.76
CA ASN A 102 -3.67 6.68 11.63
C ASN A 102 -3.21 7.34 10.33
N LEU A 103 -1.95 7.18 9.98
CA LEU A 103 -1.39 7.68 8.70
C LEU A 103 -2.12 7.05 7.51
N PHE A 104 -2.31 5.74 7.53
CA PHE A 104 -3.01 5.01 6.48
C PHE A 104 -4.46 5.51 6.30
N HIS A 105 -5.20 5.67 7.39
CA HIS A 105 -6.57 6.16 7.33
C HIS A 105 -6.65 7.61 6.83
N ALA A 106 -5.68 8.44 7.17
CA ALA A 106 -5.57 9.80 6.63
C ALA A 106 -5.33 9.77 5.12
N ILE A 107 -4.43 8.91 4.63
CA ILE A 107 -4.16 8.74 3.21
C ILE A 107 -5.43 8.28 2.47
N VAL A 108 -6.11 7.25 2.98
CA VAL A 108 -7.36 6.74 2.40
C VAL A 108 -8.40 7.85 2.27
N SER A 109 -8.57 8.66 3.30
CA SER A 109 -9.49 9.80 3.28
C SER A 109 -9.10 10.83 2.22
N ASP A 110 -7.82 11.17 2.13
CA ASP A 110 -7.32 12.19 1.20
C ASP A 110 -7.41 11.76 -0.27
N ILE A 111 -7.25 10.49 -0.57
CA ILE A 111 -7.32 9.98 -1.96
C ILE A 111 -8.72 9.55 -2.38
N HIS A 112 -9.71 9.63 -1.49
CA HIS A 112 -11.07 9.15 -1.76
C HIS A 112 -11.65 9.73 -3.06
N PHE A 113 -11.46 11.01 -3.30
CA PHE A 113 -11.91 11.71 -4.52
C PHE A 113 -10.77 12.03 -5.48
N TRP A 114 -9.71 11.24 -5.48
CA TRP A 114 -8.48 11.49 -6.25
C TRP A 114 -8.74 11.85 -7.72
N ASP A 115 -9.58 11.08 -8.40
CA ASP A 115 -9.89 11.26 -9.83
C ASP A 115 -10.60 12.59 -10.13
N LYS A 116 -11.19 13.23 -9.12
CA LYS A 116 -11.88 14.52 -9.24
C LYS A 116 -11.00 15.70 -8.84
N LEU A 117 -9.81 15.44 -8.31
CA LEU A 117 -8.89 16.48 -7.86
C LEU A 117 -8.09 17.03 -9.04
N SER A 118 -7.79 18.33 -9.00
CA SER A 118 -6.82 18.95 -9.90
C SER A 118 -5.41 18.47 -9.57
N LYS A 119 -4.48 18.65 -10.50
CA LYS A 119 -3.06 18.33 -10.25
C LYS A 119 -2.50 19.08 -9.04
N SER A 120 -2.87 20.35 -8.87
CA SER A 120 -2.48 21.16 -7.72
C SER A 120 -2.99 20.59 -6.40
N GLU A 121 -4.25 20.13 -6.35
CA GLU A 121 -4.83 19.50 -5.16
C GLU A 121 -4.18 18.15 -4.86
N LYS A 122 -3.89 17.35 -5.88
CA LYS A 122 -3.16 16.07 -5.74
C LYS A 122 -1.77 16.28 -5.15
N LEU A 123 -1.05 17.28 -5.66
CA LEU A 123 0.26 17.68 -5.16
C LEU A 123 0.22 18.06 -3.67
N LYS A 124 -0.75 18.87 -3.29
CA LYS A 124 -0.94 19.30 -1.91
C LYS A 124 -1.16 18.12 -0.97
N LYS A 125 -1.97 17.15 -1.40
CA LYS A 125 -2.26 15.96 -0.59
C LYS A 125 -1.02 15.07 -0.44
N LEU A 126 -0.29 14.80 -1.50
CA LEU A 126 0.94 14.02 -1.43
C LEU A 126 2.04 14.73 -0.62
N SER A 127 2.15 16.05 -0.75
CA SER A 127 3.14 16.85 -0.01
C SER A 127 2.98 16.74 1.49
N SER A 128 1.76 16.55 1.98
CA SER A 128 1.50 16.39 3.42
C SER A 128 2.11 15.10 4.00
N TYR A 129 2.37 14.09 3.18
CA TYR A 129 2.97 12.81 3.59
C TYR A 129 4.45 12.68 3.21
N LEU A 130 4.91 13.48 2.26
CA LEU A 130 6.23 13.40 1.63
C LEU A 130 6.89 14.79 1.62
N GLU A 131 6.96 15.42 2.78
CA GLU A 131 7.38 16.83 2.94
C GLU A 131 8.76 17.14 2.36
N ASP A 132 9.70 16.21 2.46
CA ASP A 132 11.10 16.41 2.06
C ASP A 132 11.37 16.08 0.58
N PHE A 133 10.35 15.71 -0.20
CA PHE A 133 10.52 15.40 -1.61
C PHE A 133 10.48 16.67 -2.47
N LYS A 134 11.53 16.91 -3.21
CA LYS A 134 11.67 18.12 -4.04
C LYS A 134 10.90 18.06 -5.35
N GLU A 135 10.73 16.86 -5.94
CA GLU A 135 10.11 16.66 -7.24
C GLU A 135 8.80 15.88 -7.11
N ILE A 136 7.91 16.38 -6.27
CA ILE A 136 6.64 15.71 -5.96
C ILE A 136 5.68 15.63 -7.16
N ASP A 137 5.87 16.48 -8.17
CA ASP A 137 5.09 16.46 -9.41
C ASP A 137 5.16 15.10 -10.10
N ILE A 138 6.33 14.48 -10.10
CA ILE A 138 6.56 13.15 -10.66
C ILE A 138 5.69 12.10 -9.96
N LEU A 139 5.47 12.26 -8.66
CA LEU A 139 4.65 11.33 -7.89
C LEU A 139 3.18 11.40 -8.26
N VAL A 140 2.65 12.57 -8.57
CA VAL A 140 1.25 12.71 -9.04
C VAL A 140 1.06 11.90 -10.32
N ASP A 141 1.95 12.09 -11.30
CA ASP A 141 1.89 11.37 -12.56
C ASP A 141 2.09 9.86 -12.34
N TYR A 142 3.01 9.49 -11.45
CA TYR A 142 3.23 8.09 -11.09
C TYR A 142 1.97 7.43 -10.53
N PHE A 143 1.28 8.06 -9.57
CA PHE A 143 0.09 7.48 -8.95
C PHE A 143 -1.12 7.51 -9.89
N ASP A 144 -1.22 8.48 -10.77
CA ASP A 144 -2.23 8.47 -11.84
C ASP A 144 -2.02 7.27 -12.78
N ASP A 145 -0.78 7.01 -13.18
CA ASP A 145 -0.43 5.84 -13.99
C ASP A 145 -0.65 4.54 -13.23
N PHE A 146 -0.30 4.51 -11.96
CA PHE A 146 -0.51 3.34 -11.10
C PHE A 146 -1.99 2.96 -11.01
N THR A 147 -2.87 3.94 -10.76
CA THR A 147 -4.31 3.68 -10.71
C THR A 147 -4.86 3.24 -12.06
N SER A 148 -4.42 3.85 -13.16
CA SER A 148 -4.80 3.42 -14.51
C SER A 148 -4.40 1.98 -14.78
N ASN A 149 -3.21 1.58 -14.36
CA ASN A 149 -2.72 0.21 -14.51
C ASN A 149 -3.52 -0.78 -13.66
N LEU A 150 -3.90 -0.40 -12.44
CA LEU A 150 -4.76 -1.24 -11.59
C LEU A 150 -6.14 -1.46 -12.23
N GLU A 151 -6.72 -0.42 -12.82
CA GLU A 151 -8.03 -0.51 -13.48
C GLU A 151 -8.05 -1.47 -14.67
N LYS A 152 -6.91 -1.71 -15.29
CA LYS A 152 -6.76 -2.68 -16.39
C LYS A 152 -6.63 -4.13 -15.92
N LYS A 153 -6.47 -4.36 -14.62
CA LYS A 153 -6.26 -5.67 -14.02
C LYS A 153 -7.33 -5.98 -12.98
N THR A 154 -7.65 -7.26 -12.81
CA THR A 154 -8.60 -7.69 -11.78
C THR A 154 -7.90 -7.87 -10.44
N LEU A 155 -8.65 -7.80 -9.35
CA LEU A 155 -8.15 -8.15 -8.03
C LEU A 155 -7.55 -9.58 -8.02
N ASN A 156 -8.21 -10.51 -8.71
CA ASN A 156 -7.78 -11.89 -8.80
C ASN A 156 -6.39 -12.05 -9.46
N PHE A 157 -6.04 -11.17 -10.39
CA PHE A 157 -4.71 -11.15 -10.99
C PHE A 157 -3.61 -11.00 -9.92
N PHE A 158 -3.80 -10.07 -8.98
CA PHE A 158 -2.85 -9.82 -7.89
C PHE A 158 -2.84 -10.90 -6.80
N LEU A 159 -3.96 -11.62 -6.66
CA LEU A 159 -4.03 -12.77 -5.77
C LEU A 159 -3.25 -13.97 -6.32
N LYS A 160 -3.16 -14.11 -7.63
CA LYS A 160 -2.57 -15.28 -8.29
C LYS A 160 -1.11 -15.14 -8.66
N SER A 161 -0.60 -13.91 -8.79
CA SER A 161 0.75 -13.69 -9.30
C SER A 161 1.42 -12.49 -8.62
N VAL A 162 2.76 -12.56 -8.54
CA VAL A 162 3.60 -11.45 -8.11
C VAL A 162 4.28 -10.87 -9.34
N ILE A 163 4.10 -9.56 -9.55
CA ILE A 163 4.67 -8.86 -10.70
C ILE A 163 6.12 -8.52 -10.38
N SER A 164 7.02 -8.81 -11.31
CA SER A 164 8.40 -8.31 -11.24
C SER A 164 8.40 -6.79 -11.41
N PRO A 165 9.14 -6.07 -10.57
CA PRO A 165 9.23 -4.62 -10.70
C PRO A 165 9.92 -4.20 -12.00
#